data_d548d40645bd21d7a326c7969dbb6068
#
_entry.id   d548d40645bd21d7a326c7969dbb6068
#
_cell.length_a   1.000
_cell.length_b   1.000
_cell.length_c   1.000
_cell.angle_alpha   90.00
_cell.angle_beta   90.00
_cell.angle_gamma   90.00
#
_symmetry.space_group_name_H-M   'P 1'
#
loop_
_entity.id
_entity.type
_entity.pdbx_description
1 polymer ?
#
loop_
_entity_poly.entity_id
_entity_poly.type
_entity_poly.pdbx_seq_one_letter_code
_entity_poly.pdbx_strand_id
1 'polypeptide(L)'
;MRDDLARLVNPIVRVALDLRDGWGAPGGPNFDAGRARLHDRFRDLHRSYPAVRGDGVRASAGDLLDGGFDLEPEDIYLGPAYPLACWADETFTRMPAVAAKWTDRKFEVEFHGTNDRAWRFWKQAELASRRSADELEVFFVCAALGFRGDKIEDATDYSGWAAVTRDRLLAEAGVEWVGPPALDPPARVPPRFGSRRLKRMAATAAAFAVVAIPVAAWLVARQLVR
;
A
#
# COMPACT_ATOMS: atom_id res chain seq x y z
N MET A 1 6.59 -10.05 -15.96
CA MET A 1 6.66 -11.19 -14.97
C MET A 1 6.39 -12.50 -15.67
N ARG A 2 7.25 -13.51 -15.49
CA ARG A 2 7.06 -14.85 -16.10
C ARG A 2 5.80 -15.52 -15.55
N ASP A 3 5.20 -16.41 -16.36
CA ASP A 3 3.91 -17.03 -16.05
C ASP A 3 3.91 -17.86 -14.76
N ASP A 4 5.03 -18.48 -14.41
CA ASP A 4 5.18 -19.26 -13.17
C ASP A 4 5.09 -18.40 -11.91
N LEU A 5 5.81 -17.29 -11.88
CA LEU A 5 5.74 -16.32 -10.77
C LEU A 5 4.37 -15.61 -10.74
N ALA A 6 3.85 -15.21 -11.92
CA ALA A 6 2.55 -14.57 -12.03
C ALA A 6 1.41 -15.45 -11.48
N ARG A 7 1.46 -16.76 -11.72
CA ARG A 7 0.47 -17.71 -11.19
C ARG A 7 0.43 -17.79 -9.67
N LEU A 8 1.52 -17.47 -8.99
CA LEU A 8 1.58 -17.44 -7.53
C LEU A 8 1.26 -16.04 -6.96
N VAL A 9 1.74 -14.99 -7.60
CA VAL A 9 1.57 -13.60 -7.15
C VAL A 9 0.13 -13.09 -7.35
N ASN A 10 -0.45 -13.28 -8.55
CA ASN A 10 -1.77 -12.75 -8.89
C ASN A 10 -2.90 -13.22 -7.96
N PRO A 11 -2.96 -14.51 -7.52
CA PRO A 11 -3.97 -14.93 -6.54
C PRO A 11 -3.81 -14.27 -5.17
N ILE A 12 -2.57 -13.96 -4.73
CA ILE A 12 -2.31 -13.25 -3.48
C ILE A 12 -2.88 -11.83 -3.57
N VAL A 13 -2.50 -11.11 -4.64
CA VAL A 13 -2.97 -9.73 -4.87
C VAL A 13 -4.51 -9.69 -4.94
N ARG A 14 -5.12 -10.59 -5.72
CA ARG A 14 -6.59 -10.65 -5.85
C ARG A 14 -7.27 -10.91 -4.51
N VAL A 15 -6.83 -11.93 -3.77
CA VAL A 15 -7.42 -12.25 -2.46
C VAL A 15 -7.25 -11.08 -1.49
N ALA A 16 -6.08 -10.42 -1.47
CA ALA A 16 -5.86 -9.28 -0.58
C ALA A 16 -6.75 -8.08 -0.95
N LEU A 17 -6.95 -7.80 -2.23
CA LEU A 17 -7.86 -6.74 -2.69
C LEU A 17 -9.32 -7.07 -2.35
N ASP A 18 -9.78 -8.31 -2.58
CA ASP A 18 -11.13 -8.77 -2.20
C ASP A 18 -11.36 -8.62 -0.68
N LEU A 19 -10.36 -8.97 0.14
CA LEU A 19 -10.44 -8.83 1.59
C LEU A 19 -10.44 -7.37 2.02
N ARG A 20 -9.61 -6.52 1.40
CA ARG A 20 -9.59 -5.08 1.67
C ARG A 20 -10.96 -4.47 1.43
N ASP A 21 -11.56 -4.75 0.29
CA ASP A 21 -12.86 -4.20 -0.08
C ASP A 21 -13.98 -4.80 0.78
N GLY A 22 -13.91 -6.11 1.07
CA GLY A 22 -14.88 -6.80 1.93
C GLY A 22 -14.82 -6.35 3.39
N TRP A 23 -13.64 -6.21 3.99
CA TRP A 23 -13.50 -5.73 5.38
C TRP A 23 -13.79 -4.23 5.54
N GLY A 24 -13.73 -3.47 4.46
CA GLY A 24 -14.16 -2.08 4.43
C GLY A 24 -15.69 -1.90 4.41
N ALA A 25 -16.45 -2.96 4.10
CA ALA A 25 -17.90 -2.93 3.98
C ALA A 25 -18.61 -3.51 5.22
N PRO A 26 -19.81 -3.03 5.56
CA PRO A 26 -20.64 -3.64 6.59
C PRO A 26 -20.97 -5.12 6.27
N GLY A 27 -20.78 -6.01 7.25
CA GLY A 27 -21.04 -7.44 7.05
C GLY A 27 -19.96 -8.19 6.26
N GLY A 28 -18.76 -7.62 6.19
CA GLY A 28 -17.61 -8.22 5.52
C GLY A 28 -17.22 -9.61 6.04
N PRO A 29 -16.30 -10.30 5.33
CA PRO A 29 -15.90 -11.66 5.65
C PRO A 29 -15.28 -11.76 7.05
N ASN A 30 -15.39 -12.96 7.65
CA ASN A 30 -14.73 -13.25 8.92
C ASN A 30 -13.21 -13.05 8.78
N PHE A 31 -12.61 -12.33 9.74
CA PHE A 31 -11.20 -11.99 9.72
C PHE A 31 -10.29 -13.21 9.67
N ASP A 32 -10.50 -14.20 10.56
CA ASP A 32 -9.63 -15.37 10.66
C ASP A 32 -9.70 -16.24 9.41
N ALA A 33 -10.89 -16.43 8.84
CA ALA A 33 -11.07 -17.17 7.60
C ALA A 33 -10.44 -16.44 6.41
N GLY A 34 -10.61 -15.12 6.32
CA GLY A 34 -9.99 -14.30 5.27
C GLY A 34 -8.47 -14.32 5.35
N ARG A 35 -7.93 -14.12 6.57
CA ARG A 35 -6.50 -14.17 6.81
C ARG A 35 -5.90 -15.55 6.51
N ALA A 36 -6.55 -16.63 6.92
CA ALA A 36 -6.09 -17.99 6.65
C ALA A 36 -5.99 -18.26 5.13
N ARG A 37 -7.01 -17.85 4.37
CA ARG A 37 -7.01 -17.98 2.91
C ARG A 37 -5.85 -17.24 2.26
N LEU A 38 -5.53 -16.04 2.74
CA LEU A 38 -4.40 -15.25 2.25
C LEU A 38 -3.07 -15.89 2.67
N HIS A 39 -2.96 -16.33 3.93
CA HIS A 39 -1.78 -17.00 4.46
C HIS A 39 -1.39 -18.25 3.67
N ASP A 40 -2.36 -19.10 3.28
CA ASP A 40 -2.08 -20.28 2.47
C ASP A 40 -1.43 -19.94 1.14
N ARG A 41 -1.88 -18.87 0.47
CA ARG A 41 -1.28 -18.38 -0.78
C ARG A 41 0.14 -17.86 -0.57
N PHE A 42 0.37 -17.14 0.53
CA PHE A 42 1.71 -16.68 0.89
C PHE A 42 2.66 -17.84 1.13
N ARG A 43 2.22 -18.87 1.84
CA ARG A 43 3.02 -20.06 2.13
C ARG A 43 3.45 -20.78 0.86
N ASP A 44 2.57 -20.88 -0.14
CA ASP A 44 2.88 -21.51 -1.42
C ASP A 44 3.96 -20.73 -2.18
N LEU A 45 3.84 -19.40 -2.22
CA LEU A 45 4.85 -18.54 -2.85
C LEU A 45 6.19 -18.59 -2.11
N HIS A 46 6.17 -18.48 -0.77
CA HIS A 46 7.38 -18.50 0.05
C HIS A 46 8.15 -19.82 -0.06
N ARG A 47 7.45 -20.95 -0.19
CA ARG A 47 8.09 -22.25 -0.43
C ARG A 47 8.73 -22.36 -1.82
N SER A 48 8.09 -21.78 -2.83
CA SER A 48 8.56 -21.82 -4.21
C SER A 48 9.75 -20.89 -4.45
N TYR A 49 9.81 -19.79 -3.71
CA TYR A 49 10.84 -18.76 -3.82
C TYR A 49 11.40 -18.41 -2.43
N PRO A 50 12.26 -19.29 -1.87
CA PRO A 50 12.86 -19.04 -0.56
C PRO A 50 13.87 -17.89 -0.61
N ALA A 51 14.21 -17.35 0.56
CA ALA A 51 15.28 -16.38 0.71
C ALA A 51 16.62 -16.94 0.19
N VAL A 52 17.43 -16.09 -0.43
CA VAL A 52 18.74 -16.44 -0.98
C VAL A 52 19.78 -15.40 -0.59
N ARG A 53 21.00 -15.87 -0.32
CA ARG A 53 22.16 -15.03 -0.05
C ARG A 53 22.65 -14.37 -1.34
N GLY A 54 23.49 -13.33 -1.20
CA GLY A 54 24.08 -12.64 -2.34
C GLY A 54 24.87 -13.53 -3.29
N ASP A 55 25.42 -14.64 -2.80
CA ASP A 55 26.12 -15.69 -3.58
C ASP A 55 25.16 -16.68 -4.30
N GLY A 56 23.86 -16.51 -4.18
CA GLY A 56 22.83 -17.37 -4.76
C GLY A 56 22.53 -18.63 -3.96
N VAL A 57 23.18 -18.85 -2.82
CA VAL A 57 22.91 -19.99 -1.93
C VAL A 57 21.64 -19.71 -1.12
N ARG A 58 20.83 -20.76 -0.92
CA ARG A 58 19.61 -20.64 -0.11
C ARG A 58 19.94 -20.25 1.33
N ALA A 59 19.38 -19.15 1.79
CA ALA A 59 19.56 -18.71 3.19
C ALA A 59 18.85 -19.69 4.12
N SER A 60 19.57 -20.08 5.19
CA SER A 60 18.99 -20.88 6.27
C SER A 60 18.27 -20.00 7.30
N ALA A 61 17.44 -20.62 8.16
CA ALA A 61 16.84 -19.89 9.27
C ALA A 61 17.88 -19.30 10.24
N GLY A 62 19.04 -19.95 10.39
CA GLY A 62 20.16 -19.45 11.17
C GLY A 62 20.80 -18.20 10.55
N ASP A 63 20.92 -18.15 9.22
CA ASP A 63 21.46 -16.97 8.52
C ASP A 63 20.55 -15.74 8.68
N LEU A 64 19.25 -15.95 8.89
CA LEU A 64 18.28 -14.89 9.10
C LEU A 64 18.25 -14.37 10.55
N LEU A 65 18.62 -15.21 11.52
CA LEU A 65 18.48 -14.91 12.95
C LEU A 65 19.80 -14.53 13.61
N ASP A 66 20.92 -15.12 13.18
CA ASP A 66 22.19 -15.09 13.92
C ASP A 66 23.28 -14.24 13.23
N GLY A 67 23.07 -13.43 12.26
CA GLY A 67 24.15 -12.58 11.71
C GLY A 67 25.54 -13.28 11.62
N GLY A 68 25.58 -14.61 11.63
CA GLY A 68 26.77 -15.42 11.62
C GLY A 68 27.40 -15.39 10.22
N PHE A 69 28.67 -14.95 10.17
CA PHE A 69 29.50 -14.68 8.98
C PHE A 69 29.20 -13.32 8.32
N ASP A 70 30.19 -12.49 8.22
CA ASP A 70 30.47 -11.25 7.46
C ASP A 70 29.41 -10.70 6.45
N LEU A 71 28.19 -11.24 6.43
CA LEU A 71 27.08 -10.76 5.64
C LEU A 71 26.11 -10.01 6.57
N GLU A 72 25.95 -8.74 6.30
CA GLU A 72 24.89 -7.98 6.94
C GLU A 72 23.53 -8.63 6.58
N PRO A 73 22.58 -8.77 7.53
CA PRO A 73 21.24 -9.30 7.26
C PRO A 73 20.52 -8.60 6.09
N GLU A 74 21.00 -7.41 5.75
CA GLU A 74 20.54 -6.59 4.64
C GLU A 74 20.93 -7.13 3.26
N ASP A 75 21.96 -7.97 3.16
CA ASP A 75 22.44 -8.55 1.91
C ASP A 75 21.72 -9.86 1.52
N ILE A 76 20.82 -10.33 2.37
CA ILE A 76 20.01 -11.50 2.11
C ILE A 76 18.75 -11.05 1.36
N TYR A 77 18.56 -11.55 0.14
CA TYR A 77 17.33 -11.35 -0.61
C TYR A 77 16.22 -12.26 -0.09
N LEU A 78 15.12 -11.66 0.35
CA LEU A 78 14.01 -12.35 1.02
C LEU A 78 12.97 -12.97 0.06
N GLY A 79 13.18 -12.81 -1.24
CA GLY A 79 12.29 -13.37 -2.27
C GLY A 79 11.06 -12.50 -2.58
N PRO A 80 10.30 -12.88 -3.62
CA PRO A 80 9.14 -12.10 -4.09
C PRO A 80 7.93 -12.16 -3.14
N ALA A 81 7.93 -13.04 -2.13
CA ALA A 81 6.92 -13.05 -1.07
C ALA A 81 7.04 -11.82 -0.14
N TYR A 82 8.27 -11.30 0.04
CA TYR A 82 8.54 -10.20 0.95
C TYR A 82 7.79 -8.90 0.60
N PRO A 83 7.86 -8.38 -0.63
CA PRO A 83 7.14 -7.16 -0.97
C PRO A 83 5.62 -7.28 -0.84
N LEU A 84 5.07 -8.45 -1.10
CA LEU A 84 3.64 -8.72 -0.91
C LEU A 84 3.26 -8.72 0.57
N ALA A 85 4.10 -9.30 1.44
CA ALA A 85 3.91 -9.25 2.89
C ALA A 85 3.94 -7.79 3.39
N CYS A 86 4.93 -7.00 2.98
CA CYS A 86 5.04 -5.59 3.32
C CYS A 86 3.80 -4.79 2.90
N TRP A 87 3.34 -4.99 1.65
CA TRP A 87 2.15 -4.32 1.14
C TRP A 87 0.87 -4.73 1.85
N ALA A 88 0.68 -6.02 2.10
CA ALA A 88 -0.48 -6.52 2.84
C ALA A 88 -0.50 -5.97 4.27
N ASP A 89 0.63 -6.02 4.96
CA ASP A 89 0.76 -5.51 6.33
C ASP A 89 0.52 -4.00 6.41
N GLU A 90 1.04 -3.21 5.45
CA GLU A 90 0.79 -1.78 5.40
C GLU A 90 -0.70 -1.48 5.12
N THR A 91 -1.30 -2.23 4.19
CA THR A 91 -2.70 -2.06 3.81
C THR A 91 -3.63 -2.36 5.00
N PHE A 92 -3.46 -3.53 5.62
CA PHE A 92 -4.40 -3.99 6.64
C PHE A 92 -4.17 -3.35 8.02
N THR A 93 -2.95 -2.95 8.35
CA THR A 93 -2.70 -2.16 9.58
C THR A 93 -3.29 -0.75 9.53
N ARG A 94 -3.58 -0.23 8.33
CA ARG A 94 -4.26 1.06 8.14
C ARG A 94 -5.79 0.96 8.10
N MET A 95 -6.35 -0.24 8.09
CA MET A 95 -7.80 -0.45 8.02
C MET A 95 -8.42 -0.56 9.43
N PRO A 96 -9.23 0.42 9.89
CA PRO A 96 -9.77 0.41 11.25
C PRO A 96 -10.51 -0.87 11.64
N ALA A 97 -11.18 -1.51 10.68
CA ALA A 97 -11.97 -2.72 10.91
C ALA A 97 -11.12 -3.94 11.33
N VAL A 98 -9.85 -4.01 10.92
CA VAL A 98 -8.98 -5.18 11.14
C VAL A 98 -7.61 -4.83 11.71
N ALA A 99 -7.25 -3.55 11.79
CA ALA A 99 -5.92 -3.08 12.17
C ALA A 99 -5.37 -3.71 13.45
N ALA A 100 -6.15 -3.73 14.53
CA ALA A 100 -5.72 -4.30 15.80
C ALA A 100 -5.35 -5.79 15.68
N LYS A 101 -6.26 -6.60 15.10
CA LYS A 101 -6.03 -8.03 14.89
C LYS A 101 -4.89 -8.33 13.93
N TRP A 102 -4.69 -7.46 12.92
CA TRP A 102 -3.61 -7.64 11.94
C TRP A 102 -2.26 -7.30 12.52
N THR A 103 -2.16 -6.26 13.35
CA THR A 103 -0.91 -5.81 13.97
C THR A 103 -0.24 -6.91 14.80
N ASP A 104 -1.05 -7.74 15.45
CA ASP A 104 -0.55 -8.86 16.26
C ASP A 104 -0.07 -10.06 15.42
N ARG A 105 -0.41 -10.10 14.13
CA ARG A 105 -0.18 -11.26 13.25
C ARG A 105 0.29 -10.84 11.85
N LYS A 106 1.29 -9.95 11.78
CA LYS A 106 1.86 -9.45 10.53
C LYS A 106 2.54 -10.56 9.73
N PHE A 107 2.39 -10.52 8.43
CA PHE A 107 3.04 -11.48 7.52
C PHE A 107 4.53 -11.26 7.41
N GLU A 108 5.02 -10.03 7.49
CA GLU A 108 6.45 -9.75 7.52
C GLU A 108 7.13 -10.48 8.69
N VAL A 109 6.54 -10.43 9.88
CA VAL A 109 7.07 -11.12 11.06
C VAL A 109 6.96 -12.64 10.91
N GLU A 110 5.81 -13.12 10.44
CA GLU A 110 5.52 -14.56 10.38
C GLU A 110 6.36 -15.29 9.33
N PHE A 111 6.57 -14.69 8.15
CA PHE A 111 7.27 -15.35 7.05
C PHE A 111 8.75 -14.97 6.94
N HIS A 112 9.13 -13.83 7.47
CA HIS A 112 10.49 -13.30 7.27
C HIS A 112 11.22 -12.94 8.58
N GLY A 113 10.55 -13.02 9.75
CA GLY A 113 11.16 -12.76 11.07
C GLY A 113 11.57 -11.29 11.28
N THR A 114 11.10 -10.36 10.43
CA THR A 114 11.47 -8.94 10.47
C THR A 114 10.24 -8.06 10.69
N ASN A 115 10.45 -6.80 11.08
CA ASN A 115 9.39 -5.80 11.19
C ASN A 115 9.88 -4.43 10.68
N ASP A 116 10.70 -4.47 9.65
CA ASP A 116 11.48 -3.34 9.13
C ASP A 116 11.01 -2.90 7.74
N ARG A 117 9.80 -3.28 7.34
CA ARG A 117 9.26 -3.08 5.99
C ARG A 117 9.38 -1.65 5.48
N ALA A 118 9.40 -0.64 6.36
CA ALA A 118 9.42 0.76 5.96
C ALA A 118 10.60 1.08 5.06
N TRP A 119 11.81 0.72 5.48
CA TRP A 119 13.05 0.94 4.72
C TRP A 119 13.52 -0.31 3.97
N ARG A 120 13.33 -1.48 4.57
CA ARG A 120 13.85 -2.75 4.04
C ARG A 120 13.22 -3.14 2.71
N PHE A 121 11.97 -2.77 2.47
CA PHE A 121 11.32 -2.96 1.18
C PHE A 121 12.14 -2.38 0.02
N TRP A 122 12.62 -1.15 0.15
CA TRP A 122 13.38 -0.46 -0.89
C TRP A 122 14.76 -1.07 -1.09
N LYS A 123 15.42 -1.49 -0.01
CA LYS A 123 16.67 -2.23 -0.08
C LYS A 123 16.49 -3.58 -0.78
N GLN A 124 15.44 -4.30 -0.46
CA GLN A 124 15.10 -5.56 -1.13
C GLN A 124 14.72 -5.37 -2.60
N ALA A 125 14.07 -4.27 -2.96
CA ALA A 125 13.81 -3.92 -4.36
C ALA A 125 15.11 -3.67 -5.14
N GLU A 126 16.12 -3.06 -4.51
CA GLU A 126 17.46 -2.92 -5.10
C GLU A 126 18.12 -4.27 -5.33
N LEU A 127 18.06 -5.19 -4.35
CA LEU A 127 18.59 -6.54 -4.52
C LEU A 127 17.83 -7.30 -5.63
N ALA A 128 16.51 -7.22 -5.68
CA ALA A 128 15.70 -7.81 -6.74
C ALA A 128 16.11 -7.28 -8.12
N SER A 129 16.40 -5.98 -8.22
CA SER A 129 16.80 -5.35 -9.47
C SER A 129 18.09 -5.93 -10.07
N ARG A 130 18.99 -6.43 -9.23
CA ARG A 130 20.25 -7.06 -9.64
C ARG A 130 20.09 -8.53 -10.04
N ARG A 131 18.95 -9.14 -9.70
CA ARG A 131 18.67 -10.56 -9.89
C ARG A 131 17.79 -10.82 -11.10
N SER A 132 16.60 -10.23 -11.13
CA SER A 132 15.59 -10.53 -12.14
C SER A 132 14.59 -9.40 -12.28
N ALA A 133 14.25 -9.04 -13.52
CA ALA A 133 13.14 -8.14 -13.81
C ALA A 133 11.82 -8.67 -13.29
N ASP A 134 11.58 -9.97 -13.36
CA ASP A 134 10.35 -10.58 -12.87
C ASP A 134 10.15 -10.40 -11.36
N GLU A 135 11.24 -10.55 -10.59
CA GLU A 135 11.20 -10.34 -9.14
C GLU A 135 11.05 -8.85 -8.79
N LEU A 136 11.76 -7.96 -9.52
CA LEU A 136 11.61 -6.51 -9.38
C LEU A 136 10.19 -6.04 -9.71
N GLU A 137 9.54 -6.67 -10.69
CA GLU A 137 8.15 -6.34 -11.05
C GLU A 137 7.18 -6.56 -9.90
N VAL A 138 7.40 -7.56 -9.03
CA VAL A 138 6.56 -7.76 -7.83
C VAL A 138 6.67 -6.56 -6.88
N PHE A 139 7.86 -6.01 -6.66
CA PHE A 139 8.05 -4.78 -5.89
C PHE A 139 7.35 -3.59 -6.53
N PHE A 140 7.48 -3.46 -7.85
CA PHE A 140 6.81 -2.40 -8.60
C PHE A 140 5.28 -2.48 -8.47
N VAL A 141 4.70 -3.68 -8.60
CA VAL A 141 3.26 -3.91 -8.40
C VAL A 141 2.82 -3.53 -6.98
N CYS A 142 3.55 -3.94 -5.94
CA CYS A 142 3.22 -3.59 -4.56
C CYS A 142 3.28 -2.07 -4.32
N ALA A 143 4.29 -1.39 -4.88
CA ALA A 143 4.39 0.06 -4.82
C ALA A 143 3.26 0.76 -5.61
N ALA A 144 2.89 0.25 -6.80
CA ALA A 144 1.75 0.75 -7.58
C ALA A 144 0.41 0.55 -6.86
N LEU A 145 0.26 -0.54 -6.10
CA LEU A 145 -0.91 -0.82 -5.26
C LEU A 145 -0.96 0.01 -3.97
N GLY A 146 0.02 0.85 -3.74
CA GLY A 146 -0.02 1.86 -2.68
C GLY A 146 0.95 1.65 -1.51
N PHE A 147 1.85 0.66 -1.57
CA PHE A 147 2.94 0.59 -0.58
C PHE A 147 3.84 1.83 -0.66
N ARG A 148 4.20 2.39 0.48
CA ARG A 148 5.07 3.58 0.58
C ARG A 148 6.22 3.40 1.56
N GLY A 149 6.02 2.71 2.66
CA GLY A 149 7.03 2.56 3.70
C GLY A 149 7.51 3.93 4.20
N ASP A 150 8.83 4.14 4.23
CA ASP A 150 9.48 5.40 4.62
C ASP A 150 9.40 6.51 3.54
N LYS A 151 9.07 6.16 2.29
CA LYS A 151 8.85 7.14 1.21
C LYS A 151 7.46 7.78 1.20
N ILE A 152 6.70 7.63 2.29
CA ILE A 152 5.35 8.18 2.39
C ILE A 152 5.35 9.72 2.35
N GLU A 153 6.42 10.34 2.88
CA GLU A 153 6.57 11.79 2.98
C GLU A 153 7.28 12.39 1.77
N ASP A 154 8.00 11.58 0.99
CA ASP A 154 8.73 12.00 -0.21
C ASP A 154 8.09 11.46 -1.50
N ALA A 155 7.09 12.17 -1.98
CA ALA A 155 6.43 11.84 -3.25
C ALA A 155 7.36 11.92 -4.45
N THR A 156 8.41 12.77 -4.40
CA THR A 156 9.36 12.97 -5.50
C THR A 156 10.28 11.77 -5.62
N ASP A 157 10.82 11.28 -4.48
CA ASP A 157 11.68 10.10 -4.44
C ASP A 157 10.92 8.85 -4.90
N TYR A 158 9.68 8.66 -4.42
CA TYR A 158 8.82 7.59 -4.90
C TYR A 158 8.55 7.65 -6.42
N SER A 159 8.19 8.82 -6.94
CA SER A 159 7.87 8.97 -8.37
C SER A 159 9.09 8.76 -9.25
N GLY A 160 10.27 9.20 -8.81
CA GLY A 160 11.54 8.95 -9.49
C GLY A 160 11.87 7.47 -9.56
N TRP A 161 11.80 6.76 -8.43
CA TRP A 161 12.00 5.31 -8.39
C TRP A 161 11.00 4.56 -9.27
N ALA A 162 9.72 4.92 -9.20
CA ALA A 162 8.67 4.26 -9.99
C ALA A 162 8.87 4.46 -11.50
N ALA A 163 9.27 5.66 -11.93
CA ALA A 163 9.55 5.95 -13.34
C ALA A 163 10.73 5.13 -13.87
N VAL A 164 11.86 5.15 -13.15
CA VAL A 164 13.07 4.40 -13.54
C VAL A 164 12.79 2.89 -13.57
N THR A 165 12.09 2.37 -12.56
CA THR A 165 11.76 0.94 -12.49
C THR A 165 10.83 0.52 -13.62
N ARG A 166 9.79 1.31 -13.90
CA ARG A 166 8.89 1.06 -15.02
C ARG A 166 9.64 1.00 -16.34
N ASP A 167 10.46 2.01 -16.62
CA ASP A 167 11.18 2.12 -17.90
C ASP A 167 12.13 0.92 -18.09
N ARG A 168 12.77 0.48 -17.02
CA ARG A 168 13.59 -0.72 -17.04
C ARG A 168 12.77 -1.99 -17.33
N LEU A 169 11.65 -2.19 -16.64
CA LEU A 169 10.79 -3.37 -16.84
C LEU A 169 10.23 -3.41 -18.26
N LEU A 170 9.88 -2.27 -18.84
CA LEU A 170 9.43 -2.17 -20.23
C LEU A 170 10.54 -2.53 -21.22
N ALA A 171 11.76 -2.02 -21.00
CA ALA A 171 12.91 -2.32 -21.84
C ALA A 171 13.24 -3.82 -21.83
N GLU A 172 13.22 -4.47 -20.66
CA GLU A 172 13.49 -5.92 -20.52
C GLU A 172 12.35 -6.77 -21.11
N ALA A 173 11.09 -6.29 -21.04
CA ALA A 173 9.94 -6.97 -21.67
C ALA A 173 9.91 -6.83 -23.19
N GLY A 174 10.74 -5.96 -23.77
CA GLY A 174 10.71 -5.66 -25.21
C GLY A 174 9.41 -5.01 -25.67
N VAL A 175 8.66 -4.40 -24.75
CA VAL A 175 7.38 -3.74 -25.01
C VAL A 175 7.64 -2.23 -25.13
N GLU A 176 7.40 -1.70 -26.32
CA GLU A 176 7.32 -0.24 -26.49
C GLU A 176 6.06 0.24 -25.75
N TRP A 177 6.26 1.17 -24.81
CA TRP A 177 5.13 1.81 -24.12
C TRP A 177 4.33 2.64 -25.13
N VAL A 178 3.25 2.08 -25.62
CA VAL A 178 2.22 2.86 -26.28
C VAL A 178 1.41 3.51 -25.15
N GLY A 179 1.60 4.81 -24.94
CA GLY A 179 0.79 5.59 -24.00
C GLY A 179 -0.70 5.29 -24.21
N PRO A 180 -1.53 5.31 -23.16
CA PRO A 180 -2.96 5.16 -23.36
C PRO A 180 -3.37 6.15 -24.47
N PRO A 181 -4.24 5.73 -25.41
CA PRO A 181 -4.71 6.64 -26.45
C PRO A 181 -5.12 7.93 -25.76
N ALA A 182 -4.66 9.08 -26.31
CA ALA A 182 -4.99 10.38 -25.73
C ALA A 182 -6.49 10.37 -25.46
N LEU A 183 -6.86 10.30 -24.19
CA LEU A 183 -8.25 10.37 -23.80
C LEU A 183 -8.75 11.67 -24.42
N ASP A 184 -9.81 11.59 -25.21
CA ASP A 184 -10.52 12.79 -25.67
C ASP A 184 -10.60 13.77 -24.50
N PRO A 185 -10.38 15.08 -24.76
CA PRO A 185 -10.31 16.07 -23.70
C PRO A 185 -11.47 15.83 -22.74
N PRO A 186 -11.21 15.73 -21.44
CA PRO A 186 -12.15 15.16 -20.49
C PRO A 186 -13.51 15.78 -20.71
N ALA A 187 -14.47 14.96 -21.08
CA ALA A 187 -15.86 15.38 -21.17
C ALA A 187 -16.09 16.25 -19.94
N ARG A 188 -16.47 17.51 -20.11
CA ARG A 188 -16.60 18.51 -19.02
C ARG A 188 -17.35 17.84 -17.88
N VAL A 189 -16.62 17.30 -16.92
CA VAL A 189 -17.21 16.72 -15.72
C VAL A 189 -17.93 17.89 -15.05
N PRO A 190 -19.24 17.89 -14.99
CA PRO A 190 -19.97 19.00 -14.39
C PRO A 190 -19.41 19.17 -12.97
N PRO A 191 -19.10 20.41 -12.53
CA PRO A 191 -18.49 20.65 -11.24
C PRO A 191 -19.35 19.96 -10.17
N ARG A 192 -18.73 19.17 -9.31
CA ARG A 192 -19.42 18.41 -8.25
C ARG A 192 -20.40 19.32 -7.52
N PHE A 193 -21.68 19.09 -7.71
CA PHE A 193 -22.76 19.94 -7.21
C PHE A 193 -22.71 20.19 -5.69
N GLY A 194 -22.03 19.31 -4.93
CA GLY A 194 -21.85 19.43 -3.48
C GLY A 194 -21.13 20.68 -3.01
N SER A 195 -20.10 21.16 -3.71
CA SER A 195 -19.32 22.31 -3.26
C SER A 195 -20.10 23.64 -3.35
N ARG A 196 -20.96 23.79 -4.35
CA ARG A 196 -21.81 25.00 -4.48
C ARG A 196 -22.94 25.02 -3.44
N ARG A 197 -23.54 23.86 -3.12
CA ARG A 197 -24.54 23.77 -2.05
C ARG A 197 -23.92 24.07 -0.69
N LEU A 198 -22.75 23.49 -0.41
CA LEU A 198 -22.06 23.72 0.87
C LEU A 198 -21.67 25.20 1.04
N LYS A 199 -21.14 25.85 -0.03
CA LYS A 199 -20.84 27.30 -0.01
C LYS A 199 -22.07 28.15 0.20
N ARG A 200 -23.21 27.80 -0.43
CA ARG A 200 -24.47 28.54 -0.22
C ARG A 200 -25.00 28.33 1.20
N MET A 201 -24.97 27.12 1.75
CA MET A 201 -25.37 26.86 3.14
C MET A 201 -24.48 27.60 4.13
N ALA A 202 -23.16 27.62 3.91
CA ALA A 202 -22.23 28.37 4.75
C ALA A 202 -22.49 29.90 4.66
N ALA A 203 -22.76 30.43 3.48
CA ALA A 203 -23.07 31.85 3.29
C ALA A 203 -24.41 32.27 3.94
N THR A 204 -25.44 31.40 3.82
CA THR A 204 -26.73 31.65 4.50
C THR A 204 -26.62 31.57 6.02
N ALA A 205 -25.88 30.61 6.56
CA ALA A 205 -25.62 30.49 7.98
C ALA A 205 -24.83 31.68 8.53
N ALA A 206 -23.81 32.15 7.79
CA ALA A 206 -23.05 33.34 8.16
C ALA A 206 -23.92 34.61 8.14
N ALA A 207 -24.75 34.80 7.10
CA ALA A 207 -25.69 35.95 7.02
C ALA A 207 -26.71 35.92 8.18
N PHE A 208 -27.21 34.74 8.52
CA PHE A 208 -28.13 34.59 9.64
C PHE A 208 -27.47 34.96 10.99
N ALA A 209 -26.23 34.51 11.21
CA ALA A 209 -25.48 34.83 12.41
C ALA A 209 -25.21 36.34 12.61
N VAL A 210 -24.88 37.04 11.49
CA VAL A 210 -24.62 38.49 11.50
C VAL A 210 -25.86 39.28 11.91
N VAL A 211 -27.07 38.80 11.63
CA VAL A 211 -28.33 39.48 12.00
C VAL A 211 -28.83 38.98 13.35
N ALA A 212 -28.82 37.69 13.59
CA ALA A 212 -29.42 37.13 14.82
C ALA A 212 -28.64 37.48 16.09
N ILE A 213 -27.30 37.54 16.03
CA ILE A 213 -26.49 37.87 17.21
C ILE A 213 -26.70 39.29 17.69
N PRO A 214 -26.67 40.34 16.87
CA PRO A 214 -26.96 41.70 17.34
C PRO A 214 -28.40 41.90 17.85
N VAL A 215 -29.37 41.26 17.19
CA VAL A 215 -30.78 41.32 17.61
C VAL A 215 -30.96 40.66 18.98
N ALA A 216 -30.35 39.48 19.19
CA ALA A 216 -30.40 38.80 20.48
C ALA A 216 -29.72 39.63 21.59
N ALA A 217 -28.55 40.18 21.30
CA ALA A 217 -27.83 41.06 22.25
C ALA A 217 -28.64 42.29 22.61
N TRP A 218 -29.30 42.93 21.64
CA TRP A 218 -30.18 44.10 21.90
C TRP A 218 -31.38 43.73 22.77
N LEU A 219 -32.03 42.58 22.52
CA LEU A 219 -33.16 42.12 23.33
C LEU A 219 -32.76 41.85 24.78
N VAL A 220 -31.60 41.21 24.99
CA VAL A 220 -31.07 40.96 26.34
C VAL A 220 -30.73 42.26 27.03
N ALA A 221 -30.05 43.19 26.38
CA ALA A 221 -29.74 44.50 26.95
C ALA A 221 -31.01 45.27 27.33
N ARG A 222 -32.06 45.22 26.53
CA ARG A 222 -33.36 45.88 26.83
C ARG A 222 -34.08 45.26 28.03
N GLN A 223 -33.87 43.98 28.33
CA GLN A 223 -34.47 43.34 29.53
C GLN A 223 -33.72 43.68 30.80
N LEU A 224 -32.40 43.93 30.73
CA LEU A 224 -31.56 44.27 31.87
C LEU A 224 -31.72 45.75 32.32
N VAL A 225 -32.27 46.62 31.48
CA VAL A 225 -32.47 48.03 31.70
C VAL A 225 -33.92 48.37 32.23
N ARG A 226 -34.75 47.34 32.30
CA ARG A 226 -36.08 47.41 32.93
C ARG A 226 -36.03 46.81 34.32
#